data_21bc718de32009a30c50926fcec11369
#
_entry.id   21bc718de32009a30c50926fcec11369
#
_cell.length_a   1.000
_cell.length_b   1.000
_cell.length_c   1.000
_cell.angle_alpha   90.00
_cell.angle_beta   90.00
_cell.angle_gamma   90.00
#
_symmetry.space_group_name_H-M   'P 1'
#
loop_
_entity.id
_entity.type
_entity.pdbx_description
1 polymer ?
#
loop_
_entity_poly.entity_id
_entity_poly.type
_entity_poly.pdbx_seq_one_letter_code
_entity_poly.pdbx_strand_id
1 'polypeptide(L)'
;MAVPLGADERIFALEASVVAAIGGQLRAGDRVDVIAVIAYQGKTYSNVIASDVEIITTLPGEQQFNSIAQQQASGSKDKGSNELLPSDPVPGIYNVRVNLNQAVVLAAAQSRGELVLVLRGASAADTPVSAIDLEGTVTKDNGGSDSYPPVNPAG
;
A
#
# COMPACT_ATOMS: atom_id res chain seq x y z
N MET A 1 -17.27 11.79 12.54
CA MET A 1 -17.03 12.39 11.20
C MET A 1 -17.97 11.73 10.20
N ALA A 2 -18.92 12.49 9.66
CA ALA A 2 -19.81 11.96 8.64
C ALA A 2 -19.20 12.19 7.25
N VAL A 3 -18.67 11.15 6.63
CA VAL A 3 -18.24 11.16 5.24
C VAL A 3 -19.43 10.74 4.38
N PRO A 4 -19.88 11.54 3.42
CA PRO A 4 -20.95 11.12 2.53
C PRO A 4 -20.49 9.94 1.67
N LEU A 5 -21.15 8.81 1.82
CA LEU A 5 -20.87 7.58 1.08
C LEU A 5 -22.02 7.26 0.14
N GLY A 6 -21.69 6.87 -1.09
CA GLY A 6 -22.63 6.25 -2.00
C GLY A 6 -23.06 4.86 -1.53
N ALA A 7 -24.10 4.30 -2.14
CA ALA A 7 -24.67 3.01 -1.74
C ALA A 7 -23.66 1.86 -1.78
N ASP A 8 -22.73 1.88 -2.73
CA ASP A 8 -21.72 0.84 -2.93
C ASP A 8 -20.34 1.21 -2.36
N GLU A 9 -20.22 2.37 -1.72
CA GLU A 9 -18.98 2.87 -1.18
C GLU A 9 -18.76 2.44 0.27
N ARG A 10 -17.51 2.21 0.60
CA ARG A 10 -17.03 1.84 1.94
C ARG A 10 -15.77 2.62 2.26
N ILE A 11 -15.53 2.87 3.54
CA ILE A 11 -14.23 3.35 4.01
C ILE A 11 -13.43 2.14 4.49
N PHE A 12 -12.23 2.01 3.99
CA PHE A 12 -11.28 0.97 4.38
C PHE A 12 -10.01 1.60 4.93
N ALA A 13 -9.52 1.10 6.06
CA ALA A 13 -8.25 1.54 6.64
C ALA A 13 -7.11 0.70 6.08
N LEU A 14 -6.22 1.34 5.33
CA LEU A 14 -4.98 0.74 4.82
C LEU A 14 -3.83 1.06 5.76
N GLU A 15 -2.99 0.07 6.01
CA GLU A 15 -1.67 0.28 6.60
C GLU A 15 -0.60 0.25 5.51
N ALA A 16 0.23 1.28 5.46
CA ALA A 16 1.38 1.33 4.57
C ALA A 16 2.55 2.00 5.27
N SER A 17 3.77 1.54 5.00
CA SER A 17 4.96 2.21 5.51
C SER A 17 5.06 3.63 4.95
N VAL A 18 5.76 4.51 5.66
CA VAL A 18 5.97 5.90 5.20
C VAL A 18 6.61 5.92 3.81
N VAL A 19 7.57 5.03 3.56
CA VAL A 19 8.22 4.91 2.24
C VAL A 19 7.24 4.41 1.19
N ALA A 20 6.44 3.38 1.52
CA ALA A 20 5.44 2.80 0.62
C ALA A 20 4.28 3.76 0.31
N ALA A 21 4.12 4.82 1.09
CA ALA A 21 3.11 5.86 0.91
C ALA A 21 3.75 7.21 0.53
N ILE A 22 4.69 7.19 -0.38
CA ILE A 22 5.34 8.39 -0.97
C ILE A 22 5.94 9.31 0.11
N GLY A 23 6.70 8.72 1.06
CA GLY A 23 7.32 9.49 2.13
C GLY A 23 6.32 10.20 3.05
N GLY A 24 5.10 9.70 3.17
CA GLY A 24 4.06 10.29 4.01
C GLY A 24 3.45 11.59 3.47
N GLN A 25 3.62 11.87 2.17
CA GLN A 25 3.10 13.12 1.56
C GLN A 25 1.67 13.01 1.04
N LEU A 26 1.07 11.84 1.11
CA LEU A 26 -0.32 11.64 0.70
C LEU A 26 -1.29 12.43 1.58
N ARG A 27 -2.31 13.00 0.96
CA ARG A 27 -3.32 13.85 1.60
C ARG A 27 -4.73 13.40 1.27
N ALA A 28 -5.69 13.85 2.06
CA ALA A 28 -7.11 13.68 1.75
C ALA A 28 -7.42 14.32 0.39
N GLY A 29 -8.15 13.61 -0.44
CA GLY A 29 -8.48 13.98 -1.82
C GLY A 29 -7.52 13.44 -2.88
N ASP A 30 -6.34 12.95 -2.50
CA ASP A 30 -5.43 12.31 -3.45
C ASP A 30 -6.02 10.99 -3.96
N ARG A 31 -5.72 10.67 -5.19
CA ARG A 31 -6.08 9.39 -5.79
C ARG A 31 -4.85 8.53 -5.99
N VAL A 32 -4.94 7.29 -5.59
CA VAL A 32 -3.82 6.34 -5.60
C VAL A 32 -4.18 5.02 -6.26
N ASP A 33 -3.17 4.36 -6.79
CA ASP A 33 -3.23 2.95 -7.12
C ASP A 33 -2.55 2.16 -5.99
N VAL A 34 -3.12 1.03 -5.62
CA VAL A 34 -2.62 0.19 -4.53
C VAL A 34 -1.97 -1.06 -5.11
N ILE A 35 -0.71 -1.23 -4.79
CA ILE A 35 0.09 -2.39 -5.18
C ILE A 35 0.28 -3.28 -3.95
N ALA A 36 -0.02 -4.56 -4.08
CA ALA A 36 0.33 -5.56 -3.08
C ALA A 36 1.68 -6.18 -3.40
N VAL A 37 2.53 -6.30 -2.39
CA VAL A 37 3.82 -7.00 -2.45
C VAL A 37 3.75 -8.18 -1.49
N ILE A 38 3.74 -9.39 -2.00
CA ILE A 38 3.51 -10.61 -1.24
C ILE A 38 4.68 -11.58 -1.44
N ALA A 39 5.28 -12.01 -0.33
CA ALA A 39 6.27 -13.08 -0.35
C ALA A 39 5.57 -14.45 -0.19
N TYR A 40 5.84 -15.36 -1.10
CA TYR A 40 5.30 -16.71 -1.07
C TYR A 40 6.32 -17.71 -1.62
N GLN A 41 6.60 -18.77 -0.87
CA GLN A 41 7.54 -19.83 -1.24
C GLN A 41 8.93 -19.32 -1.69
N GLY A 42 9.48 -18.32 -0.98
CA GLY A 42 10.79 -17.74 -1.30
C GLY A 42 10.80 -16.81 -2.51
N LYS A 43 9.65 -16.53 -3.11
CA LYS A 43 9.47 -15.59 -4.21
C LYS A 43 8.65 -14.39 -3.77
N THR A 44 8.91 -13.26 -4.36
CA THR A 44 8.13 -12.04 -4.12
C THR A 44 7.29 -11.71 -5.35
N TYR A 45 6.00 -11.54 -5.12
CA TYR A 45 5.02 -11.20 -6.15
C TYR A 45 4.51 -9.78 -5.90
N SER A 46 4.32 -9.03 -6.96
CA SER A 46 3.78 -7.68 -6.88
C SER A 46 2.71 -7.48 -7.96
N ASN A 47 1.58 -6.91 -7.56
CA ASN A 47 0.47 -6.65 -8.47
C ASN A 47 -0.36 -5.45 -8.02
N VAL A 48 -0.92 -4.72 -8.98
CA VAL A 48 -1.93 -3.70 -8.72
C VAL A 48 -3.24 -4.38 -8.34
N ILE A 49 -3.73 -4.13 -7.15
CA ILE A 49 -4.94 -4.77 -6.60
C ILE A 49 -6.14 -3.84 -6.50
N ALA A 50 -5.92 -2.53 -6.51
CA ALA A 50 -6.97 -1.53 -6.58
C ALA A 50 -6.44 -0.29 -7.31
N SER A 51 -7.21 0.25 -8.21
CA SER A 51 -6.86 1.46 -8.95
C SER A 51 -7.86 2.57 -8.67
N ASP A 52 -7.38 3.81 -8.80
CA ASP A 52 -8.19 5.01 -8.69
C ASP A 52 -8.94 5.13 -7.35
N VAL A 53 -8.23 4.82 -6.27
CA VAL A 53 -8.75 4.86 -4.90
C VAL A 53 -8.54 6.24 -4.31
N GLU A 54 -9.59 6.83 -3.75
CA GLU A 54 -9.52 8.16 -3.11
C GLU A 54 -9.13 8.04 -1.63
N ILE A 55 -8.15 8.84 -1.23
CA ILE A 55 -7.77 8.98 0.18
C ILE A 55 -8.73 9.95 0.87
N ILE A 56 -9.39 9.51 1.93
CA ILE A 56 -10.32 10.32 2.72
C ILE A 56 -9.62 11.01 3.88
N THR A 57 -8.80 10.26 4.61
CA THR A 57 -7.99 10.81 5.70
C THR A 57 -6.66 10.07 5.78
N THR A 58 -5.66 10.76 6.30
CA THR A 58 -4.34 10.18 6.54
C THR A 58 -3.95 10.35 7.99
N LEU A 59 -3.32 9.33 8.55
CA LEU A 59 -2.67 9.39 9.85
C LEU A 59 -1.25 8.85 9.68
N PRO A 60 -0.28 9.73 9.40
CA PRO A 60 1.11 9.33 9.22
C PRO A 60 1.65 8.64 10.48
N GLY A 61 2.44 7.58 10.30
CA GLY A 61 2.95 6.78 11.40
C GLY A 61 3.75 7.57 12.44
N GLU A 62 4.48 8.60 12.02
CA GLU A 62 5.21 9.49 12.93
C GLU A 62 4.27 10.27 13.88
N GLN A 63 3.11 10.68 13.40
CA GLN A 63 2.11 11.36 14.25
C GLN A 63 1.45 10.40 15.25
N GLN A 64 1.25 9.15 14.86
CA GLN A 64 0.79 8.11 15.78
C GLN A 64 1.81 7.86 16.89
N PHE A 65 3.09 7.75 16.54
CA PHE A 65 4.16 7.56 17.52
C PHE A 65 4.23 8.72 18.51
N ASN A 66 4.19 9.95 18.03
CA ASN A 66 4.23 11.14 18.88
C ASN A 66 3.00 11.23 19.80
N SER A 67 1.81 10.87 19.34
CA SER A 67 0.60 10.89 20.18
C SER A 67 0.64 9.81 21.26
N ILE A 68 1.15 8.63 20.97
CA ILE A 68 1.33 7.54 21.94
C ILE A 68 2.44 7.92 22.95
N ALA A 69 3.55 8.46 22.50
CA ALA A 69 4.64 8.91 23.36
C ALA A 69 4.20 10.04 24.30
N GLN A 70 3.38 10.98 23.85
CA GLN A 70 2.83 12.04 24.69
C GLN A 70 1.84 11.53 25.72
N GLN A 71 1.05 10.50 25.42
CA GLN A 71 0.15 9.88 26.39
C GLN A 71 0.90 9.08 27.46
N GLN A 72 2.04 8.50 27.14
CA GLN A 72 2.89 7.79 28.09
C GLN A 72 3.74 8.74 28.95
N ALA A 73 4.13 9.89 28.44
CA ALA A 73 4.93 10.85 29.17
C ALA A 73 4.17 11.57 30.30
N SER A 74 2.86 11.53 30.33
CA SER A 74 2.04 12.13 31.39
C SER A 74 1.85 11.24 32.62
N GLY A 75 2.41 10.04 32.65
CA GLY A 75 2.08 9.02 33.67
C GLY A 75 3.22 8.40 34.45
N SER A 76 4.50 8.70 34.24
CA SER A 76 5.55 8.06 35.02
C SER A 76 6.87 8.82 35.00
N LYS A 77 7.25 9.34 36.17
CA LYS A 77 8.63 9.72 36.47
C LYS A 77 9.39 8.45 36.86
N ASP A 78 9.75 7.63 35.96
CA ASP A 78 10.78 6.63 36.20
C ASP A 78 11.87 6.73 35.15
N LYS A 79 13.05 7.05 35.63
CA LYS A 79 14.30 7.06 34.89
C LYS A 79 14.68 5.61 34.53
N GLY A 80 14.16 5.15 33.44
CA GLY A 80 14.68 4.00 32.76
C GLY A 80 14.96 4.41 31.34
N SER A 81 16.20 4.73 31.03
CA SER A 81 16.67 4.95 29.66
C SER A 81 16.55 3.64 28.89
N ASN A 82 15.34 3.32 28.44
CA ASN A 82 15.14 2.41 27.37
C ASN A 82 14.94 3.29 26.14
N GLU A 83 16.02 3.59 25.47
CA GLU A 83 15.99 4.04 24.09
C GLU A 83 15.31 2.95 23.28
N LEU A 84 13.99 3.03 23.18
CA LEU A 84 13.25 2.40 22.12
C LEU A 84 13.65 3.16 20.86
N LEU A 85 14.79 2.82 20.30
CA LEU A 85 15.06 3.10 18.90
C LEU A 85 13.99 2.35 18.12
N PRO A 86 13.09 3.03 17.43
CA PRO A 86 12.16 2.34 16.55
C PRO A 86 13.00 1.69 15.46
N SER A 87 13.27 0.40 15.61
CA SER A 87 13.98 -0.40 14.64
C SER A 87 13.15 -0.60 13.36
N ASP A 88 11.84 -0.40 13.47
CA ASP A 88 10.92 -0.54 12.36
C ASP A 88 10.12 0.75 12.14
N PRO A 89 9.99 1.21 10.88
CA PRO A 89 9.18 2.37 10.57
C PRO A 89 7.72 2.10 10.95
N VAL A 90 7.15 2.99 11.75
CA VAL A 90 5.73 2.91 12.14
C VAL A 90 4.86 3.12 10.91
N PRO A 91 3.98 2.18 10.54
CA PRO A 91 3.11 2.33 9.38
C PRO A 91 2.12 3.48 9.59
N GLY A 92 1.85 4.20 8.52
CA GLY A 92 0.75 5.16 8.47
C GLY A 92 -0.58 4.46 8.20
N ILE A 93 -1.67 5.06 8.67
CA ILE A 93 -3.03 4.63 8.36
C ILE A 93 -3.65 5.59 7.36
N TYR A 94 -4.17 5.04 6.29
CA TYR A 94 -4.82 5.76 5.21
C TYR A 94 -6.25 5.24 5.06
N ASN A 95 -7.23 6.07 5.39
CA ASN A 95 -8.63 5.72 5.16
C ASN A 95 -8.98 6.03 3.71
N VAL A 96 -9.41 5.03 3.00
CA VAL A 96 -9.67 5.11 1.55
C VAL A 96 -11.11 4.76 1.23
N ARG A 97 -11.63 5.38 0.18
CA ARG A 97 -12.95 5.10 -0.37
C ARG A 97 -12.85 3.98 -1.40
N VAL A 98 -13.54 2.91 -1.17
CA VAL A 98 -13.51 1.69 -2.00
C VAL A 98 -14.90 1.10 -2.16
N ASN A 99 -15.09 0.23 -3.14
CA ASN A 99 -16.26 -0.65 -3.18
C ASN A 99 -16.01 -1.92 -2.34
N LEU A 100 -17.04 -2.72 -2.13
CA LEU A 100 -16.94 -3.92 -1.29
C LEU A 100 -15.94 -4.95 -1.84
N ASN A 101 -15.87 -5.12 -3.16
CA ASN A 101 -14.93 -6.06 -3.78
C ASN A 101 -13.48 -5.60 -3.57
N GLN A 102 -13.20 -4.33 -3.75
CA GLN A 102 -11.89 -3.75 -3.45
C GLN A 102 -11.55 -3.92 -1.97
N ALA A 103 -12.48 -3.66 -1.06
CA ALA A 103 -12.25 -3.83 0.37
C ALA A 103 -11.84 -5.27 0.73
N VAL A 104 -12.48 -6.27 0.14
CA VAL A 104 -12.15 -7.70 0.36
C VAL A 104 -10.76 -8.03 -0.15
N VAL A 105 -10.41 -7.57 -1.34
CA VAL A 105 -9.07 -7.79 -1.92
C VAL A 105 -7.98 -7.10 -1.09
N LEU A 106 -8.23 -5.86 -0.68
CA LEU A 106 -7.29 -5.10 0.14
C LEU A 106 -7.07 -5.75 1.52
N ALA A 107 -8.15 -6.22 2.16
CA ALA A 107 -8.05 -6.93 3.44
C ALA A 107 -7.22 -8.22 3.33
N ALA A 108 -7.43 -9.00 2.28
CA ALA A 108 -6.68 -10.22 2.03
C ALA A 108 -5.19 -9.93 1.75
N ALA A 109 -4.90 -8.89 0.96
CA ALA A 109 -3.55 -8.50 0.63
C ALA A 109 -2.80 -7.93 1.85
N GLN A 110 -3.45 -7.07 2.65
CA GLN A 110 -2.87 -6.48 3.86
C GLN A 110 -2.51 -7.55 4.91
N SER A 111 -3.26 -8.64 4.97
CA SER A 111 -2.96 -9.75 5.88
C SER A 111 -1.80 -10.63 5.44
N ARG A 112 -1.35 -10.54 4.20
CA ARG A 112 -0.34 -11.43 3.60
C ARG A 112 0.95 -10.74 3.18
N GLY A 113 0.95 -9.44 3.06
CA GLY A 113 2.10 -8.71 2.55
C GLY A 113 2.03 -7.22 2.83
N GLU A 114 2.85 -6.48 2.13
CA GLU A 114 2.92 -5.03 2.22
C GLU A 114 2.08 -4.37 1.12
N LEU A 115 1.43 -3.27 1.46
CA LEU A 115 0.73 -2.42 0.50
C LEU A 115 1.56 -1.18 0.20
N VAL A 116 1.69 -0.90 -1.09
CA VAL A 116 2.39 0.28 -1.62
C VAL A 116 1.36 1.18 -2.29
N LEU A 117 1.36 2.46 -1.93
CA LEU A 117 0.46 3.46 -2.49
C LEU A 117 1.21 4.31 -3.52
N VAL A 118 0.71 4.36 -4.73
CA VAL A 118 1.29 5.13 -5.82
C VAL A 118 0.33 6.26 -6.18
N LEU A 119 0.80 7.50 -6.09
CA LEU A 119 -0.01 8.67 -6.42
C LEU A 119 -0.35 8.68 -7.91
N ARG A 120 -1.63 8.82 -8.18
CA ARG A 120 -2.15 8.86 -9.54
C ARG A 120 -2.15 10.30 -10.07
N GLY A 121 -1.65 10.49 -11.26
CA GLY A 121 -1.76 11.79 -11.95
C GLY A 121 -3.21 12.11 -12.30
N ALA A 122 -3.55 13.40 -12.38
CA ALA A 122 -4.92 13.86 -12.61
C ALA A 122 -5.55 13.36 -13.94
N SER A 123 -4.72 13.01 -14.92
CA SER A 123 -5.14 12.48 -16.23
C SER A 123 -4.66 11.04 -16.50
N ALA A 124 -4.27 10.32 -15.45
CA ALA A 124 -3.79 8.95 -15.59
C ALA A 124 -4.95 8.03 -16.03
N ALA A 125 -4.71 7.27 -17.10
CA ALA A 125 -5.60 6.20 -17.52
C ALA A 125 -5.20 4.88 -16.84
N ASP A 126 -6.15 3.97 -16.70
CA ASP A 126 -5.85 2.62 -16.23
C ASP A 126 -5.00 1.89 -17.27
N THR A 127 -3.75 1.68 -16.93
CA THR A 127 -2.85 0.90 -17.76
C THR A 127 -2.78 -0.52 -17.20
N PRO A 128 -3.08 -1.55 -17.98
CA PRO A 128 -2.94 -2.91 -17.50
C PRO A 128 -1.47 -3.19 -17.21
N VAL A 129 -1.19 -3.57 -15.97
CA VAL A 129 0.15 -3.93 -15.50
C VAL A 129 0.19 -5.42 -15.27
N SER A 130 1.15 -6.09 -15.90
CA SER A 130 1.40 -7.50 -15.64
C SER A 130 2.01 -7.68 -14.24
N ALA A 131 1.57 -8.69 -13.52
CA ALA A 131 2.20 -9.08 -12.27
C ALA A 131 3.67 -9.45 -12.51
N ILE A 132 4.57 -8.90 -11.69
CA ILE A 132 6.00 -9.13 -11.81
C ILE A 132 6.46 -10.01 -10.65
N ASP A 133 7.17 -11.08 -11.00
CA ASP A 133 7.96 -11.88 -10.09
C ASP A 133 9.38 -11.30 -10.02
N LEU A 134 9.91 -11.12 -8.84
CA LEU A 134 11.25 -10.56 -8.63
C LEU A 134 12.41 -11.43 -9.14
N GLU A 135 12.16 -12.62 -9.60
CA GLU A 135 13.15 -13.40 -10.35
C GLU A 135 13.23 -12.99 -11.84
N GLY A 136 12.50 -11.94 -12.25
CA GLY A 136 12.55 -11.39 -13.59
C GLY A 136 11.68 -12.10 -14.60
N THR A 137 10.83 -13.01 -14.16
CA THR A 137 9.84 -13.64 -15.03
C THR A 137 8.55 -12.82 -14.99
N VAL A 138 8.26 -12.11 -16.06
CA VAL A 138 6.94 -11.53 -16.26
C VAL A 138 5.95 -12.67 -16.42
N THR A 139 5.07 -12.90 -15.45
CA THR A 139 3.95 -13.80 -15.63
C THR A 139 2.96 -13.11 -16.56
N LYS A 140 2.91 -13.60 -17.78
CA LYS A 140 1.95 -13.13 -18.75
C LYS A 140 0.54 -13.45 -18.30
N ASP A 141 -0.27 -12.43 -18.35
CA ASP A 141 -1.71 -12.61 -18.35
C ASP A 141 -2.12 -13.40 -19.59
N ASN A 142 -2.95 -14.41 -19.41
CA ASN A 142 -3.39 -15.34 -20.47
C ASN A 142 -4.11 -14.61 -21.60
N GLY A 143 -3.42 -14.24 -22.64
CA GLY A 143 -4.07 -13.68 -23.82
C GLY A 143 -3.19 -12.99 -24.83
N GLY A 144 -1.92 -12.82 -24.56
CA GLY A 144 -0.99 -12.22 -25.50
C GLY A 144 -0.03 -13.23 -26.11
N SER A 145 -0.06 -13.35 -27.41
CA SER A 145 0.92 -14.14 -28.15
C SER A 145 2.34 -13.67 -27.82
N ASP A 146 3.15 -14.62 -27.47
CA ASP A 146 4.57 -14.42 -27.26
C ASP A 146 5.26 -13.81 -28.45
N SER A 147 5.81 -12.67 -28.27
CA SER A 147 6.83 -12.18 -29.17
C SER A 147 8.08 -11.78 -28.42
N TYR A 148 8.63 -12.71 -27.64
CA TYR A 148 10.07 -12.67 -27.51
C TYR A 148 10.64 -13.37 -28.75
N PRO A 149 11.45 -12.66 -29.53
CA PRO A 149 12.19 -13.35 -30.55
C PRO A 149 13.00 -14.45 -29.89
N PRO A 150 12.98 -15.67 -30.39
CA PRO A 150 13.86 -16.69 -29.83
C PRO A 150 15.27 -16.12 -29.84
N VAL A 151 15.92 -16.15 -28.69
CA VAL A 151 17.34 -15.91 -28.63
C VAL A 151 17.95 -16.99 -29.58
N ASN A 152 18.33 -16.57 -30.73
CA ASN A 152 18.94 -17.47 -31.71
C ASN A 152 20.34 -17.79 -31.17
N PRO A 153 20.62 -19.01 -30.75
CA PRO A 153 21.97 -19.39 -30.35
C PRO A 153 22.82 -19.70 -31.57
N ALA A 154 22.65 -19.00 -32.65
CA ALA A 154 23.56 -19.11 -33.77
C ALA A 154 24.86 -18.45 -33.38
N GLY A 155 25.77 -19.28 -32.98
CA GLY A 155 27.15 -18.88 -32.87
C GLY A 155 27.70 -18.40 -34.21
#